data_0fc03927baeefbd87ba21079e0f47af0
#
_entry.id   0fc03927baeefbd87ba21079e0f47af0
#
_cell.length_a   1.000
_cell.length_b   1.000
_cell.length_c   1.000
_cell.angle_alpha   90.00
_cell.angle_beta   90.00
_cell.angle_gamma   90.00
#
_symmetry.space_group_name_H-M   'P 1'
#
loop_
_entity.id
_entity.type
_entity.pdbx_description
1 polymer ?
#
loop_
_entity_poly.entity_id
_entity_poly.type
_entity_poly.pdbx_seq_one_letter_code
_entity_poly.pdbx_strand_id
1 'polypeptide(L)'
;MIVRSKTEVDCVDWGNGLSYRFLTQRDNMGFTVAHTLVKAGSKSPLQYRRHLEACYCIAGRGQVVTTDGTTFNLSPGVIYALDDHDEHFLIACSEGDMELISVFSPPLRGDERHSFDQAEFSHY
;
A
#
# COMPACT_ATOMS: atom_id res chain seq x y z
N MET A 1 -11.05 22.72 -6.62
CA MET A 1 -9.83 22.43 -5.84
C MET A 1 -10.22 21.55 -4.65
N ILE A 2 -9.45 20.50 -4.39
CA ILE A 2 -9.70 19.56 -3.27
C ILE A 2 -8.62 19.78 -2.23
N VAL A 3 -9.02 20.04 -0.98
CA VAL A 3 -8.11 20.18 0.16
C VAL A 3 -8.68 19.35 1.31
N ARG A 4 -7.91 18.40 1.80
CA ARG A 4 -8.32 17.49 2.89
C ARG A 4 -7.18 17.27 3.87
N SER A 5 -7.51 17.21 5.14
CA SER A 5 -6.58 16.74 6.16
C SER A 5 -6.78 15.24 6.42
N LYS A 6 -5.78 14.62 7.03
CA LYS A 6 -5.81 13.20 7.39
C LYS A 6 -6.99 12.84 8.30
N THR A 7 -7.46 13.79 9.11
CA THR A 7 -8.60 13.56 10.01
C THR A 7 -9.96 13.59 9.29
N GLU A 8 -10.01 14.05 8.05
CA GLU A 8 -11.25 14.21 7.28
C GLU A 8 -11.49 13.06 6.31
N VAL A 9 -10.49 12.22 6.04
CA VAL A 9 -10.59 11.17 5.04
C VAL A 9 -10.91 9.83 5.66
N ASP A 10 -11.41 8.89 4.83
CA ASP A 10 -11.69 7.53 5.28
C ASP A 10 -10.38 6.84 5.66
N CYS A 11 -10.40 6.20 6.83
CA CYS A 11 -9.33 5.35 7.30
C CYS A 11 -9.80 3.90 7.23
N VAL A 12 -9.15 3.11 6.41
CA VAL A 12 -9.48 1.70 6.20
C VAL A 12 -8.38 0.83 6.80
N ASP A 13 -8.78 -0.16 7.60
CA ASP A 13 -7.87 -1.24 7.98
C ASP A 13 -7.68 -2.14 6.76
N TRP A 14 -6.50 -2.03 6.12
CA TRP A 14 -6.26 -2.75 4.88
C TRP A 14 -5.86 -4.22 5.06
N GLY A 15 -5.67 -4.65 6.31
CA GLY A 15 -5.28 -6.01 6.67
C GLY A 15 -4.12 -6.06 7.65
N ASN A 16 -3.03 -5.34 7.40
CA ASN A 16 -1.87 -5.24 8.27
C ASN A 16 -1.47 -3.79 8.54
N GLY A 17 -2.45 -2.95 8.78
CA GLY A 17 -2.26 -1.55 9.10
C GLY A 17 -3.43 -0.71 8.63
N LEU A 18 -3.20 0.59 8.55
CA LEU A 18 -4.22 1.58 8.22
C LEU A 18 -3.90 2.27 6.90
N SER A 19 -4.94 2.60 6.15
CA SER A 19 -4.84 3.33 4.89
C SER A 19 -5.77 4.54 4.96
N TYR A 20 -5.19 5.73 4.95
CA TYR A 20 -5.91 6.99 4.89
C TYR A 20 -6.06 7.39 3.43
N ARG A 21 -7.29 7.33 2.90
CA ARG A 21 -7.57 7.44 1.48
C ARG A 21 -7.95 8.86 1.09
N PHE A 22 -6.94 9.63 0.68
CA PHE A 22 -7.09 11.05 0.38
C PHE A 22 -7.83 11.32 -0.92
N LEU A 23 -7.53 10.53 -1.96
CA LEU A 23 -8.19 10.63 -3.26
C LEU A 23 -8.63 9.25 -3.69
N THR A 24 -9.89 9.13 -4.13
CA THR A 24 -10.47 7.89 -4.58
C THR A 24 -11.20 8.09 -5.92
N GLN A 25 -11.84 7.05 -6.42
CA GLN A 25 -12.55 7.08 -7.70
C GLN A 25 -13.55 8.23 -7.80
N ARG A 26 -14.30 8.53 -6.73
CA ARG A 26 -15.31 9.59 -6.72
C ARG A 26 -14.76 10.99 -6.94
N ASP A 27 -13.47 11.20 -6.75
CA ASP A 27 -12.83 12.51 -6.92
C ASP A 27 -12.48 12.81 -8.37
N ASN A 28 -12.59 11.84 -9.26
CA ASN A 28 -12.38 11.98 -10.71
C ASN A 28 -10.99 12.52 -11.09
N MET A 29 -9.97 12.21 -10.28
CA MET A 29 -8.59 12.61 -10.57
C MET A 29 -7.85 11.59 -11.44
N GLY A 30 -8.41 10.38 -11.62
CA GLY A 30 -7.78 9.32 -12.40
C GLY A 30 -6.76 8.48 -11.62
N PHE A 31 -6.59 8.74 -10.34
CA PHE A 31 -5.69 7.99 -9.46
C PHE A 31 -6.17 8.06 -8.02
N THR A 32 -5.65 7.17 -7.20
CA THR A 32 -5.81 7.22 -5.74
C THR A 32 -4.49 7.62 -5.09
N VAL A 33 -4.59 8.43 -4.04
CA VAL A 33 -3.47 8.71 -3.13
C VAL A 33 -3.89 8.31 -1.72
N ALA A 34 -3.07 7.51 -1.07
CA ALA A 34 -3.29 7.07 0.31
C ALA A 34 -2.03 7.21 1.14
N HIS A 35 -2.20 7.52 2.43
CA HIS A 35 -1.14 7.41 3.42
C HIS A 35 -1.32 6.06 4.11
N THR A 36 -0.37 5.17 3.93
CA THR A 36 -0.46 3.77 4.36
C THR A 36 0.48 3.52 5.52
N LEU A 37 -0.06 3.01 6.63
CA LEU A 37 0.70 2.48 7.75
C LEU A 37 0.81 0.98 7.58
N VAL A 38 2.03 0.45 7.64
CA VAL A 38 2.31 -0.98 7.59
C VAL A 38 2.80 -1.40 8.97
N LYS A 39 2.06 -2.29 9.60
CA LYS A 39 2.28 -2.69 10.99
C LYS A 39 3.64 -3.34 11.18
N ALA A 40 4.37 -2.91 12.21
CA ALA A 40 5.67 -3.47 12.60
C ALA A 40 5.63 -5.00 12.66
N GLY A 41 6.63 -5.63 12.05
CA GLY A 41 6.77 -7.08 12.02
C GLY A 41 5.81 -7.83 11.10
N SER A 42 4.95 -7.12 10.37
CA SER A 42 4.00 -7.78 9.46
C SER A 42 4.67 -8.21 8.16
N LYS A 43 4.12 -9.28 7.58
CA LYS A 43 4.47 -9.77 6.25
C LYS A 43 3.18 -9.99 5.49
N SER A 44 2.98 -9.26 4.41
CA SER A 44 1.73 -9.25 3.67
C SER A 44 1.94 -9.75 2.23
N PRO A 45 1.33 -10.88 1.85
CA PRO A 45 1.33 -11.34 0.45
C PRO A 45 0.26 -10.59 -0.33
N LEU A 46 0.67 -9.74 -1.26
CA LEU A 46 -0.18 -8.78 -1.95
C LEU A 46 -0.07 -8.90 -3.46
N GLN A 47 -1.16 -8.55 -4.15
CA GLN A 47 -1.20 -8.37 -5.58
C GLN A 47 -2.28 -7.36 -5.94
N TYR A 48 -2.03 -6.49 -6.92
CA TYR A 48 -3.05 -5.59 -7.47
C TYR A 48 -3.29 -5.93 -8.93
N ARG A 49 -4.34 -6.70 -9.19
CA ARG A 49 -4.64 -7.22 -10.54
C ARG A 49 -5.30 -6.17 -11.44
N ARG A 50 -5.95 -5.18 -10.84
CA ARG A 50 -6.74 -4.16 -11.54
C ARG A 50 -6.14 -2.76 -11.43
N HIS A 51 -4.99 -2.64 -10.77
CA HIS A 51 -4.34 -1.36 -10.50
C HIS A 51 -2.84 -1.51 -10.67
N LEU A 52 -2.20 -0.45 -11.12
CA LEU A 52 -0.77 -0.25 -10.90
C LEU A 52 -0.62 0.49 -9.57
N GLU A 53 0.42 0.21 -8.82
CA GLU A 53 0.69 0.88 -7.57
C GLU A 53 2.13 1.35 -7.51
N ALA A 54 2.33 2.56 -6.99
CA ALA A 54 3.64 3.04 -6.56
C ALA A 54 3.57 3.40 -5.08
N CYS A 55 4.61 3.04 -4.33
CA CYS A 55 4.72 3.32 -2.91
C CYS A 55 6.03 4.02 -2.61
N TYR A 56 5.93 5.21 -1.99
CA TYR A 56 7.07 6.00 -1.56
C TYR A 56 7.18 5.95 -0.04
N CYS A 57 8.30 5.43 0.49
CA CYS A 57 8.51 5.32 1.92
C CYS A 57 8.87 6.69 2.52
N ILE A 58 8.14 7.09 3.56
CA ILE A 58 8.37 8.35 4.28
C ILE A 58 8.85 8.15 5.71
N ALA A 59 8.61 6.98 6.30
CA ALA A 59 9.03 6.66 7.66
C ALA A 59 9.16 5.15 7.86
N GLY A 60 10.02 4.74 8.78
CA GLY A 60 10.22 3.34 9.09
C GLY A 60 11.07 2.62 8.06
N ARG A 61 11.18 1.30 8.22
CA ARG A 61 11.99 0.43 7.36
C ARG A 61 11.26 -0.87 7.08
N GLY A 62 11.56 -1.45 5.94
CA GLY A 62 11.02 -2.74 5.57
C GLY A 62 11.64 -3.27 4.30
N GLN A 63 10.91 -4.18 3.66
CA GLN A 63 11.35 -4.83 2.44
C GLN A 63 10.14 -5.11 1.55
N VAL A 64 10.38 -5.10 0.24
CA VAL A 64 9.49 -5.72 -0.73
C VAL A 64 10.24 -6.91 -1.34
N VAL A 65 9.59 -8.06 -1.38
CA VAL A 65 10.20 -9.32 -1.83
C VAL A 65 9.36 -9.89 -2.97
N THR A 66 10.01 -10.21 -4.07
CA THR A 66 9.36 -10.82 -5.22
C THR A 66 9.20 -12.33 -5.03
N THR A 67 8.40 -12.97 -5.88
CA THR A 67 8.16 -14.42 -5.79
C THR A 67 9.39 -15.26 -6.09
N ASP A 68 10.37 -14.72 -6.82
CA ASP A 68 11.65 -15.40 -7.08
C ASP A 68 12.68 -15.20 -5.94
N GLY A 69 12.29 -14.51 -4.86
CA GLY A 69 13.13 -14.30 -3.68
C GLY A 69 14.02 -13.07 -3.73
N THR A 70 13.91 -12.24 -4.77
CA THR A 70 14.65 -10.97 -4.81
C THR A 70 14.10 -10.02 -3.75
N THR A 71 14.99 -9.47 -2.93
CA THR A 71 14.64 -8.58 -1.82
C THR A 71 15.13 -7.18 -2.09
N PHE A 72 14.22 -6.20 -1.94
CA PHE A 72 14.55 -4.78 -2.03
C PHE A 72 14.29 -4.13 -0.68
N ASN A 73 15.28 -3.45 -0.13
CA ASN A 73 15.16 -2.76 1.14
C ASN A 73 14.43 -1.44 0.97
N LEU A 74 13.51 -1.16 1.88
CA LEU A 74 12.74 0.08 1.94
C LEU A 74 13.17 0.90 3.15
N SER A 75 13.41 2.18 2.91
CA SER A 75 13.71 3.18 3.93
C SER A 75 13.21 4.54 3.42
N PRO A 76 13.14 5.57 4.28
CA PRO A 76 12.68 6.88 3.82
C PRO A 76 13.44 7.36 2.58
N GLY A 77 12.68 7.74 1.54
CA GLY A 77 13.23 8.18 0.26
C GLY A 77 13.26 7.12 -0.84
N VAL A 78 12.91 5.87 -0.53
CA VAL A 78 12.84 4.79 -1.52
C VAL A 78 11.43 4.63 -2.05
N ILE A 79 11.28 4.51 -3.36
CA ILE A 79 10.03 4.17 -4.02
C ILE A 79 10.12 2.77 -4.61
N TYR A 80 8.99 2.03 -4.58
CA TYR A 80 8.83 0.86 -5.44
C TYR A 80 7.53 1.00 -6.22
N ALA A 81 7.51 0.44 -7.42
CA ALA A 81 6.33 0.50 -8.29
C ALA A 81 6.03 -0.90 -8.82
N LEU A 82 4.78 -1.29 -8.70
CA LEU A 82 4.26 -2.56 -9.20
C LEU A 82 3.71 -2.30 -10.61
N ASP A 83 4.58 -2.36 -11.59
CA ASP A 83 4.30 -1.99 -12.98
C ASP A 83 3.84 -3.15 -13.85
N ASP A 84 3.79 -4.36 -13.29
CA ASP A 84 3.41 -5.57 -14.00
C ASP A 84 2.45 -6.45 -13.17
N HIS A 85 1.66 -5.84 -12.29
CA HIS A 85 0.72 -6.55 -11.41
C HIS A 85 1.40 -7.66 -10.58
N ASP A 86 2.61 -7.39 -10.10
CA ASP A 86 3.46 -8.37 -9.45
C ASP A 86 2.86 -8.89 -8.15
N GLU A 87 2.89 -10.21 -7.99
CA GLU A 87 2.74 -10.81 -6.67
C GLU A 87 4.00 -10.53 -5.86
N HIS A 88 3.83 -10.05 -4.63
CA HIS A 88 4.96 -9.65 -3.80
C HIS A 88 4.63 -9.77 -2.33
N PHE A 89 5.67 -9.77 -1.50
CA PHE A 89 5.53 -9.66 -0.05
C PHE A 89 5.97 -8.26 0.38
N LEU A 90 5.14 -7.60 1.16
CA LEU A 90 5.48 -6.35 1.82
C LEU A 90 5.75 -6.63 3.28
N ILE A 91 6.95 -6.30 3.75
CA ILE A 91 7.42 -6.63 5.08
C ILE A 91 7.82 -5.34 5.79
N ALA A 92 7.26 -5.10 6.99
CA ALA A 92 7.72 -4.03 7.86
C ALA A 92 8.65 -4.59 8.92
N CYS A 93 9.72 -3.84 9.22
CA CYS A 93 10.66 -4.20 10.27
C CYS A 93 9.95 -4.32 11.62
N SER A 94 10.42 -5.22 12.48
CA SER A 94 9.82 -5.44 13.80
C SER A 94 10.01 -4.27 14.78
N GLU A 95 10.90 -3.34 14.46
CA GLU A 95 11.25 -2.22 15.33
C GLU A 95 10.26 -1.06 15.30
N GLY A 96 9.36 -1.02 14.32
CA GLY A 96 8.38 0.05 14.21
C GLY A 96 7.56 -0.06 12.93
N ASP A 97 6.47 0.68 12.90
CA ASP A 97 5.61 0.76 11.72
C ASP A 97 6.34 1.45 10.57
N MET A 98 6.05 1.00 9.35
CA MET A 98 6.51 1.67 8.15
C MET A 98 5.37 2.54 7.60
N GLU A 99 5.72 3.70 7.03
CA GLU A 99 4.74 4.59 6.43
C GLU A 99 5.07 4.81 4.97
N LEU A 100 4.05 4.67 4.15
CA LEU A 100 4.15 4.79 2.70
C LEU A 100 3.13 5.80 2.18
N ILE A 101 3.50 6.56 1.16
CA ILE A 101 2.51 7.24 0.32
C ILE A 101 2.26 6.32 -0.88
N SER A 102 1.02 5.85 -1.01
CA SER A 102 0.61 4.89 -2.04
C SER A 102 -0.22 5.58 -3.11
N VAL A 103 0.11 5.34 -4.37
CA VAL A 103 -0.61 5.86 -5.53
C VAL A 103 -1.09 4.68 -6.36
N PHE A 104 -2.40 4.66 -6.68
CA PHE A 104 -3.02 3.62 -7.50
C PHE A 104 -3.60 4.22 -8.77
N SER A 105 -3.43 3.54 -9.89
CA SER A 105 -4.07 3.88 -11.17
C SER A 105 -4.51 2.59 -11.87
N PRO A 106 -5.76 2.45 -12.30
CA PRO A 106 -6.91 3.33 -12.01
C PRO A 106 -7.19 3.47 -10.51
N PRO A 107 -8.00 4.46 -10.11
CA PRO A 107 -8.23 4.72 -8.68
C PRO A 107 -9.02 3.62 -7.98
N LEU A 108 -8.79 3.48 -6.67
CA LEU A 108 -9.61 2.64 -5.80
C LEU A 108 -10.99 3.28 -5.58
N ARG A 109 -12.01 2.44 -5.32
CA ARG A 109 -13.32 2.93 -4.87
C ARG A 109 -13.21 3.64 -3.52
N GLY A 110 -12.43 3.09 -2.60
CA GLY A 110 -12.18 3.64 -1.28
C GLY A 110 -12.42 2.66 -0.13
N ASP A 111 -13.05 1.52 -0.38
CA ASP A 111 -13.40 0.52 0.63
C ASP A 111 -12.61 -0.78 0.54
N GLU A 112 -11.72 -0.92 -0.43
CA GLU A 112 -10.95 -2.15 -0.65
C GLU A 112 -10.04 -2.44 0.53
N ARG A 113 -9.95 -3.71 0.89
CA ARG A 113 -9.05 -4.22 1.92
C ARG A 113 -8.57 -5.61 1.57
N HIS A 114 -7.42 -5.97 2.10
CA HIS A 114 -6.87 -7.31 1.96
C HIS A 114 -7.39 -8.26 3.03
N SER A 115 -7.43 -9.54 2.68
CA SER A 115 -7.67 -10.63 3.62
C SER A 115 -6.53 -11.64 3.49
N PHE A 116 -6.04 -12.12 4.64
CA PHE A 116 -4.91 -13.05 4.69
C PHE A 116 -5.34 -14.44 5.20
N ASP A 117 -6.63 -14.72 5.13
CA ASP A 117 -7.20 -15.99 5.57
C ASP A 117 -6.97 -17.13 4.57
N GLN A 118 -6.52 -16.81 3.35
CA GLN A 118 -6.32 -17.76 2.27
C GLN A 118 -4.83 -17.97 1.99
N ALA A 119 -4.49 -19.10 1.37
CA ALA A 119 -3.11 -19.47 1.07
C ALA A 119 -2.51 -18.68 -0.10
N GLU A 120 -3.33 -17.97 -0.86
CA GLU A 120 -2.89 -17.20 -2.02
C GLU A 120 -2.66 -15.73 -1.70
N PHE A 121 -2.03 -15.00 -2.62
CA PHE A 121 -1.82 -13.58 -2.48
C PHE A 121 -3.16 -12.83 -2.46
N SER A 122 -3.33 -11.94 -1.46
CA SER A 122 -4.50 -11.09 -1.38
C SER A 122 -4.45 -10.01 -2.46
N HIS A 123 -5.58 -9.78 -3.13
CA HIS A 123 -5.63 -8.84 -4.26
C HIS A 123 -6.89 -7.98 -4.24
N TYR A 124 -6.79 -6.88 -4.93
CA TYR A 124 -7.93 -6.06 -5.32
C TYR A 124 -8.01 -5.97 -6.86
#